data_3ad894f50cb45837c4a8f96f3a9d71a9
#
_entry.id   3ad894f50cb45837c4a8f96f3a9d71a9
#
_cell.length_a   1.000
_cell.length_b   1.000
_cell.length_c   1.000
_cell.angle_alpha   90.00
_cell.angle_beta   90.00
_cell.angle_gamma   90.00
#
_symmetry.space_group_name_H-M   'P 1'
#
loop_
_entity.id
_entity.type
_entity.pdbx_description
1 polymer ?
#
loop_
_entity_poly.entity_id
_entity_poly.type
_entity_poly.pdbx_seq_one_letter_code
_entity_poly.pdbx_strand_id
1 'polypeptide(L)'
;GNTTVTSIKIDDVDSGGALTSNGDYGYGSQIYIGQDLNTILAGRTYRLDGTSWSAAISNSTEAAASSLIAISTGTTSASGMLLKGIVYTGTTGTGGDKVYLGSSGIPTTTIPTAATDFVRIIGHVISTGIIYFNPSNDYIELV
;
A
#
# COMPACT_ATOMS: atom_id res chain seq x y z
N GLY A 1 -2.13 34.89 12.41
CA GLY A 1 -0.77 34.65 12.85
C GLY A 1 -0.26 33.30 12.43
N ASN A 2 1.03 33.10 12.54
CA ASN A 2 1.65 31.82 12.20
C ASN A 2 1.51 30.84 13.37
N THR A 3 1.09 29.64 13.07
CA THR A 3 1.11 28.56 14.04
C THR A 3 2.42 27.77 13.89
N THR A 4 3.16 27.69 14.96
CA THR A 4 4.36 26.87 15.00
C THR A 4 3.97 25.49 15.54
N VAL A 5 4.20 24.47 14.74
CA VAL A 5 4.01 23.09 15.17
C VAL A 5 5.35 22.60 15.73
N THR A 6 5.41 22.36 17.04
CA THR A 6 6.62 21.88 17.71
C THR A 6 6.66 20.37 17.84
N SER A 7 5.51 19.72 17.73
CA SER A 7 5.41 18.27 17.69
C SER A 7 4.17 17.86 16.93
N ILE A 8 4.25 16.75 16.24
CA ILE A 8 3.10 16.09 15.63
C ILE A 8 2.93 14.77 16.38
N LYS A 9 1.80 14.65 17.05
CA LYS A 9 1.38 13.36 17.56
C LYS A 9 0.58 12.68 16.46
N ILE A 10 1.08 11.56 16.03
CA ILE A 10 0.40 10.75 15.05
C ILE A 10 -0.37 9.70 15.82
N ASP A 11 -1.64 9.97 16.00
CA ASP A 11 -2.56 9.02 16.56
C ASP A 11 -3.19 8.17 15.47
N ASP A 12 -3.77 7.10 15.88
CA ASP A 12 -4.75 6.40 15.09
C ASP A 12 -5.88 7.40 14.80
N VAL A 13 -5.87 7.93 13.59
CA VAL A 13 -6.82 8.98 13.19
C VAL A 13 -8.16 8.42 12.78
N ASP A 14 -8.30 7.13 12.78
CA ASP A 14 -9.56 6.54 12.43
C ASP A 14 -10.49 6.55 13.65
N SER A 15 -11.39 7.51 13.66
CA SER A 15 -12.59 7.53 14.52
C SER A 15 -12.38 7.01 15.95
N GLY A 16 -11.21 7.20 16.50
CA GLY A 16 -10.91 6.87 17.90
C GLY A 16 -10.72 5.40 18.17
N GLY A 17 -10.37 4.63 17.17
CA GLY A 17 -10.23 3.22 17.36
C GLY A 17 -9.08 2.55 16.64
N ALA A 18 -9.11 1.25 16.71
CA ALA A 18 -8.16 0.41 16.03
C ALA A 18 -8.42 0.39 14.52
N LEU A 19 -7.37 0.22 13.75
CA LEU A 19 -7.47 -0.04 12.32
C LEU A 19 -8.02 -1.47 12.13
N THR A 20 -9.21 -1.61 11.61
CA THR A 20 -9.92 -2.89 11.57
C THR A 20 -10.47 -3.27 10.21
N SER A 21 -10.56 -2.32 9.28
CA SER A 21 -11.12 -2.54 7.95
C SER A 21 -10.12 -2.17 6.87
N ASN A 22 -10.18 -2.86 5.74
CA ASN A 22 -9.28 -2.61 4.63
C ASN A 22 -9.31 -1.13 4.21
N GLY A 23 -8.12 -0.54 4.14
CA GLY A 23 -7.96 0.86 3.79
C GLY A 23 -7.94 1.82 4.99
N ASP A 24 -8.33 1.37 6.18
CA ASP A 24 -8.16 2.20 7.38
C ASP A 24 -6.69 2.54 7.55
N TYR A 25 -6.38 3.79 7.79
CA TYR A 25 -4.99 4.22 7.97
C TYR A 25 -4.87 5.15 9.18
N GLY A 26 -3.78 4.99 9.91
CA GLY A 26 -3.50 5.79 11.11
C GLY A 26 -2.48 6.90 10.87
N TYR A 27 -1.66 6.75 9.85
CA TYR A 27 -0.58 7.68 9.53
C TYR A 27 -0.21 7.55 8.07
N GLY A 28 0.11 8.66 7.44
CA GLY A 28 0.76 8.58 6.14
C GLY A 28 0.52 9.74 5.19
N SER A 29 1.20 9.67 4.07
CA SER A 29 1.09 10.62 2.96
C SER A 29 0.15 10.08 1.91
N GLN A 30 -0.84 10.86 1.54
CA GLN A 30 -1.83 10.50 0.53
C GLN A 30 -1.81 11.45 -0.66
N ILE A 31 -2.27 10.92 -1.79
CA ILE A 31 -2.51 11.69 -3.01
C ILE A 31 -3.95 11.41 -3.47
N TYR A 32 -4.63 12.47 -3.92
CA TYR A 32 -6.04 12.43 -4.28
C TYR A 32 -6.26 12.65 -5.77
N ILE A 33 -5.23 12.43 -6.56
CA ILE A 33 -5.28 12.57 -8.01
C ILE A 33 -5.33 11.20 -8.69
N GLY A 34 -5.63 11.24 -9.95
CA GLY A 34 -5.68 10.05 -10.79
C GLY A 34 -7.11 9.63 -11.10
N GLN A 35 -7.24 8.87 -12.16
CA GLN A 35 -8.51 8.33 -12.61
C GLN A 35 -8.60 6.84 -12.29
N ASP A 36 -9.79 6.40 -11.98
CA ASP A 36 -10.07 4.99 -11.74
C ASP A 36 -10.38 4.33 -13.07
N LEU A 37 -9.46 3.51 -13.62
CA LEU A 37 -9.73 2.74 -14.83
C LEU A 37 -10.66 1.57 -14.57
N ASN A 38 -10.61 1.03 -13.36
CA ASN A 38 -11.41 -0.10 -12.92
C ASN A 38 -11.88 0.14 -11.50
N THR A 39 -12.67 -0.79 -10.99
CA THR A 39 -13.08 -0.73 -9.59
C THR A 39 -11.87 -0.78 -8.67
N ILE A 40 -11.72 0.23 -7.83
CA ILE A 40 -10.71 0.26 -6.78
C ILE A 40 -11.27 -0.42 -5.54
N LEU A 41 -10.45 -1.26 -4.94
CA LEU A 41 -10.78 -1.97 -3.70
C LEU A 41 -9.89 -1.44 -2.57
N ALA A 42 -10.49 -1.14 -1.44
CA ALA A 42 -9.78 -0.63 -0.28
C ALA A 42 -8.71 -1.62 0.23
N GLY A 43 -7.56 -1.12 0.62
CA GLY A 43 -6.47 -1.92 1.16
C GLY A 43 -5.66 -2.69 0.13
N ARG A 44 -5.83 -2.40 -1.15
CA ARG A 44 -5.09 -3.04 -2.22
C ARG A 44 -4.08 -2.11 -2.87
N THR A 45 -3.11 -2.71 -3.54
CA THR A 45 -2.03 -1.99 -4.22
C THR A 45 -2.41 -1.61 -5.64
N TYR A 46 -2.09 -0.38 -5.98
CA TYR A 46 -2.28 0.18 -7.32
C TYR A 46 -1.01 0.90 -7.76
N ARG A 47 -0.78 0.94 -9.07
CA ARG A 47 0.29 1.72 -9.67
C ARG A 47 -0.28 2.92 -10.41
N LEU A 48 0.44 4.01 -10.39
CA LEU A 48 0.12 5.16 -11.24
C LEU A 48 0.61 4.87 -12.66
N ASP A 49 -0.31 4.89 -13.61
CA ASP A 49 -0.05 4.65 -15.03
C ASP A 49 -0.59 5.85 -15.82
N GLY A 50 0.31 6.73 -16.20
CA GLY A 50 -0.09 8.03 -16.76
C GLY A 50 -0.89 8.84 -15.73
N THR A 51 -2.17 9.03 -16.02
CA THR A 51 -3.08 9.74 -15.11
C THR A 51 -4.05 8.82 -14.38
N SER A 52 -3.87 7.51 -14.49
CA SER A 52 -4.82 6.53 -13.97
C SER A 52 -4.18 5.56 -13.00
N TRP A 53 -5.01 4.98 -12.14
CA TRP A 53 -4.59 3.93 -11.22
C TRP A 53 -4.97 2.56 -11.78
N SER A 54 -3.97 1.69 -11.89
CA SER A 54 -4.12 0.29 -12.32
C SER A 54 -3.61 -0.64 -11.24
N ALA A 55 -4.12 -1.85 -11.18
CA ALA A 55 -3.68 -2.82 -10.19
C ALA A 55 -2.16 -3.06 -10.27
N ALA A 56 -1.49 -3.04 -9.11
CA ALA A 56 -0.09 -3.41 -8.99
C ALA A 56 -0.02 -4.84 -8.44
N ILE A 57 0.48 -5.76 -9.27
CA ILE A 57 0.54 -7.18 -8.96
C ILE A 57 1.89 -7.77 -9.33
N SER A 58 2.32 -8.78 -8.59
CA SER A 58 3.67 -9.36 -8.72
C SER A 58 3.86 -10.23 -9.98
N ASN A 59 2.79 -10.75 -10.54
CA ASN A 59 2.82 -11.68 -11.68
C ASN A 59 2.34 -11.05 -13.00
N SER A 60 2.50 -9.76 -13.15
CA SER A 60 2.08 -9.04 -14.35
C SER A 60 3.30 -8.55 -15.16
N THR A 61 3.48 -7.26 -15.27
CA THR A 61 4.52 -6.63 -16.07
C THR A 61 5.54 -5.92 -15.20
N GLU A 62 6.71 -5.65 -15.75
CA GLU A 62 7.70 -4.82 -15.08
C GLU A 62 7.11 -3.47 -14.63
N ALA A 63 6.24 -2.88 -15.44
CA ALA A 63 5.58 -1.62 -15.09
C ALA A 63 4.78 -1.73 -13.79
N ALA A 64 4.16 -2.88 -13.50
CA ALA A 64 3.46 -3.10 -12.25
C ALA A 64 4.39 -3.13 -11.04
N ALA A 65 5.63 -3.60 -11.23
CA ALA A 65 6.62 -3.68 -10.16
C ALA A 65 7.43 -2.39 -9.99
N SER A 66 7.74 -1.69 -11.08
CA SER A 66 8.66 -0.55 -11.08
C SER A 66 8.00 0.81 -10.86
N SER A 67 6.66 0.89 -11.00
CA SER A 67 5.95 2.16 -10.94
C SER A 67 5.79 2.70 -9.52
N LEU A 68 5.33 3.95 -9.43
CA LEU A 68 4.82 4.51 -8.18
C LEU A 68 3.63 3.69 -7.71
N ILE A 69 3.76 3.10 -6.54
CA ILE A 69 2.73 2.25 -5.94
C ILE A 69 2.07 2.98 -4.77
N ALA A 70 0.78 2.80 -4.64
CA ALA A 70 -0.01 3.27 -3.51
C ALA A 70 -0.96 2.18 -3.02
N ILE A 71 -1.44 2.34 -1.79
CA ILE A 71 -2.54 1.53 -1.26
C ILE A 71 -3.79 2.41 -1.22
N SER A 72 -4.89 1.89 -1.74
CA SER A 72 -6.16 2.60 -1.70
C SER A 72 -6.75 2.58 -0.29
N THR A 73 -7.25 3.74 0.15
CA THR A 73 -7.92 3.87 1.44
C THR A 73 -9.45 3.76 1.34
N GLY A 74 -9.96 3.58 0.14
CA GLY A 74 -11.38 3.44 -0.12
C GLY A 74 -11.63 2.83 -1.50
N THR A 75 -12.82 3.03 -2.03
CA THR A 75 -13.26 2.40 -3.28
C THR A 75 -13.07 3.30 -4.51
N THR A 76 -12.49 4.47 -4.33
CA THR A 76 -12.14 5.40 -5.41
C THR A 76 -10.80 6.09 -5.10
N SER A 77 -10.13 6.60 -6.13
CA SER A 77 -8.92 7.39 -5.94
C SER A 77 -9.18 8.68 -5.14
N ALA A 78 -10.40 9.19 -5.19
CA ALA A 78 -10.81 10.36 -4.41
C ALA A 78 -10.87 10.09 -2.89
N SER A 79 -10.95 8.83 -2.48
CA SER A 79 -10.83 8.45 -1.06
C SER A 79 -9.41 8.64 -0.52
N GLY A 80 -8.44 8.70 -1.40
CA GLY A 80 -7.03 8.85 -1.08
C GLY A 80 -6.24 7.60 -1.41
N MET A 81 -5.08 7.82 -2.01
CA MET A 81 -4.12 6.77 -2.34
C MET A 81 -2.91 6.96 -1.44
N LEU A 82 -2.72 6.04 -0.51
CA LEU A 82 -1.65 6.12 0.48
C LEU A 82 -0.31 5.77 -0.19
N LEU A 83 0.62 6.71 -0.16
CA LEU A 83 1.96 6.52 -0.73
C LEU A 83 2.94 5.92 0.27
N LYS A 84 2.74 6.21 1.55
CA LYS A 84 3.56 5.72 2.65
C LYS A 84 2.79 5.91 3.95
N GLY A 85 2.80 4.93 4.82
CA GLY A 85 2.17 5.05 6.12
C GLY A 85 1.67 3.74 6.71
N ILE A 86 0.91 3.84 7.78
CA ILE A 86 0.35 2.70 8.52
C ILE A 86 -1.08 2.48 8.05
N VAL A 87 -1.39 1.27 7.61
CA VAL A 87 -2.67 0.94 7.00
C VAL A 87 -3.09 -0.50 7.29
N TYR A 88 -4.39 -0.71 7.43
CA TYR A 88 -4.96 -2.05 7.53
C TYR A 88 -5.18 -2.61 6.12
N THR A 89 -4.60 -3.75 5.85
CA THR A 89 -4.75 -4.47 4.57
C THR A 89 -5.22 -5.91 4.75
N GLY A 90 -5.36 -6.35 5.99
CA GLY A 90 -5.67 -7.73 6.30
C GLY A 90 -4.49 -8.69 6.15
N THR A 91 -3.30 -8.17 5.90
CA THR A 91 -2.09 -8.99 5.74
C THR A 91 -1.77 -9.74 7.02
N THR A 92 -1.62 -11.06 6.92
CA THR A 92 -1.24 -11.90 8.04
C THR A 92 0.27 -11.96 8.19
N GLY A 93 0.75 -12.03 9.42
CA GLY A 93 2.16 -12.12 9.73
C GLY A 93 2.48 -11.69 11.15
N THR A 94 3.74 -11.76 11.48
CA THR A 94 4.28 -11.32 12.78
C THR A 94 4.94 -9.95 12.62
N GLY A 95 4.84 -9.12 13.63
CA GLY A 95 5.48 -7.79 13.61
C GLY A 95 6.95 -7.89 13.21
N GLY A 96 7.33 -7.09 12.23
CA GLY A 96 8.67 -7.11 11.63
C GLY A 96 8.81 -7.92 10.35
N ASP A 97 7.86 -8.78 10.01
CA ASP A 97 7.89 -9.54 8.77
C ASP A 97 7.86 -8.61 7.56
N LYS A 98 8.63 -8.95 6.54
CA LYS A 98 8.60 -8.22 5.26
C LYS A 98 7.27 -8.46 4.55
N VAL A 99 6.78 -7.42 3.90
CA VAL A 99 5.57 -7.47 3.08
C VAL A 99 5.96 -7.24 1.64
N TYR A 100 5.44 -8.08 0.76
CA TYR A 100 5.72 -8.06 -0.67
C TYR A 100 4.48 -7.68 -1.48
N LEU A 101 4.74 -7.19 -2.68
CA LEU A 101 3.70 -7.06 -3.70
C LEU A 101 3.14 -8.45 -4.02
N GLY A 102 1.84 -8.60 -3.90
CA GLY A 102 1.16 -9.89 -4.10
C GLY A 102 0.58 -10.04 -5.50
N SER A 103 0.25 -11.28 -5.86
CA SER A 103 -0.29 -11.61 -7.19
C SER A 103 -1.72 -11.11 -7.45
N SER A 104 -2.44 -10.78 -6.40
CA SER A 104 -3.82 -10.29 -6.48
C SER A 104 -3.97 -8.82 -6.10
N GLY A 105 -2.84 -8.12 -5.89
CA GLY A 105 -2.86 -6.75 -5.36
C GLY A 105 -3.10 -6.68 -3.85
N ILE A 106 -3.16 -7.81 -3.17
CA ILE A 106 -3.21 -7.86 -1.71
C ILE A 106 -1.78 -7.97 -1.20
N PRO A 107 -1.32 -7.06 -0.34
CA PRO A 107 0.00 -7.19 0.28
C PRO A 107 0.15 -8.53 1.01
N THR A 108 1.30 -9.17 0.88
CA THR A 108 1.52 -10.52 1.41
C THR A 108 2.88 -10.65 2.07
N THR A 109 2.96 -11.49 3.10
CA THR A 109 4.24 -11.90 3.70
C THR A 109 4.88 -13.08 2.98
N THR A 110 4.17 -13.69 2.04
CA THR A 110 4.69 -14.78 1.22
C THR A 110 5.47 -14.21 0.05
N ILE A 111 6.76 -14.54 -0.03
CA ILE A 111 7.61 -14.10 -1.14
C ILE A 111 7.16 -14.79 -2.44
N PRO A 112 7.00 -14.08 -3.56
CA PRO A 112 6.74 -14.69 -4.86
C PRO A 112 7.87 -15.65 -5.26
N THR A 113 7.53 -16.79 -5.85
CA THR A 113 8.50 -17.81 -6.23
C THR A 113 8.38 -18.31 -7.67
N ALA A 114 7.32 -17.96 -8.37
CA ALA A 114 7.13 -18.41 -9.74
C ALA A 114 8.08 -17.68 -10.69
N ALA A 115 8.50 -18.37 -11.74
CA ALA A 115 9.29 -17.76 -12.81
C ALA A 115 8.53 -16.56 -13.40
N THR A 116 9.25 -15.50 -13.70
CA THR A 116 8.72 -14.24 -14.19
C THR A 116 7.89 -13.40 -13.19
N ASP A 117 7.74 -13.86 -11.95
CA ASP A 117 7.21 -13.00 -10.89
C ASP A 117 8.22 -11.91 -10.52
N PHE A 118 7.68 -10.79 -10.06
CA PHE A 118 8.47 -9.70 -9.52
C PHE A 118 8.45 -9.73 -8.01
N VAL A 119 9.61 -9.60 -7.40
CA VAL A 119 9.74 -9.49 -5.94
C VAL A 119 10.06 -8.04 -5.60
N ARG A 120 9.12 -7.39 -4.94
CA ARG A 120 9.29 -6.03 -4.43
C ARG A 120 8.82 -5.97 -2.98
N ILE A 121 9.68 -5.50 -2.10
CA ILE A 121 9.31 -5.26 -0.71
C ILE A 121 8.54 -3.94 -0.67
N ILE A 122 7.34 -3.98 -0.11
CA ILE A 122 6.47 -2.80 -0.03
C ILE A 122 6.21 -2.36 1.41
N GLY A 123 6.72 -3.07 2.39
CA GLY A 123 6.57 -2.68 3.78
C GLY A 123 6.91 -3.79 4.77
N HIS A 124 6.44 -3.61 5.99
CA HIS A 124 6.61 -4.55 7.09
C HIS A 124 5.33 -4.66 7.88
N VAL A 125 5.09 -5.84 8.44
CA VAL A 125 3.97 -6.06 9.36
C VAL A 125 4.24 -5.32 10.67
N ILE A 126 3.24 -4.60 11.19
CA ILE A 126 3.26 -4.03 12.54
C ILE A 126 2.56 -4.97 13.50
N SER A 127 1.36 -5.39 13.14
CA SER A 127 0.58 -6.40 13.83
C SER A 127 -0.33 -7.08 12.81
N THR A 128 -0.99 -8.15 13.19
CA THR A 128 -1.88 -8.87 12.27
C THR A 128 -2.89 -7.92 11.62
N GLY A 129 -2.90 -7.90 10.31
CA GLY A 129 -3.77 -7.03 9.51
C GLY A 129 -3.20 -5.64 9.23
N ILE A 130 -2.24 -5.16 10.01
CA ILE A 130 -1.72 -3.80 9.92
C ILE A 130 -0.27 -3.83 9.44
N ILE A 131 0.02 -3.04 8.42
CA ILE A 131 1.36 -2.92 7.87
C ILE A 131 1.84 -1.47 7.90
N TYR A 132 3.16 -1.30 7.97
CA TYR A 132 3.82 -0.07 7.57
C TYR A 132 4.14 -0.17 6.09
N PHE A 133 3.38 0.57 5.27
CA PHE A 133 3.57 0.63 3.83
C PHE A 133 4.67 1.64 3.51
N ASN A 134 5.76 1.16 2.94
CA ASN A 134 6.90 1.97 2.51
C ASN A 134 7.58 1.24 1.36
N PRO A 135 7.05 1.35 0.13
CA PRO A 135 7.56 0.58 -1.00
C PRO A 135 9.00 0.91 -1.32
N SER A 136 9.81 -0.13 -1.43
CA SER A 136 11.17 -0.03 -1.95
C SER A 136 11.15 0.40 -3.42
N ASN A 137 12.17 1.13 -3.85
CA ASN A 137 12.39 1.40 -5.27
C ASN A 137 13.03 0.22 -6.00
N ASP A 138 13.55 -0.74 -5.26
CA ASP A 138 14.21 -1.91 -5.83
C ASP A 138 13.24 -3.07 -6.00
N TYR A 139 13.41 -3.81 -7.07
CA TYR A 139 12.67 -5.04 -7.36
C TYR A 139 13.54 -5.97 -8.18
N ILE A 140 13.19 -7.25 -8.18
CA ILE A 140 13.82 -8.26 -9.04
C ILE A 140 12.76 -9.03 -9.79
N GLU A 141 13.09 -9.48 -10.98
CA GLU A 141 12.32 -10.46 -11.74
C GLU A 141 12.93 -11.85 -11.55
N LEU A 142 12.08 -12.81 -11.22
CA LEU A 142 12.52 -14.21 -11.08
C LEU A 142 12.62 -14.85 -12.45
N VAL A 143 13.66 -15.62 -12.66
CA VAL A 143 13.91 -16.35 -13.90
C VAL A 143 13.61 -17.84 -13.77
#